data_a5c8b88cf0a111196348f49a0a4fb460
#
_entry.id   a5c8b88cf0a111196348f49a0a4fb460
#
_cell.length_a   1.000
_cell.length_b   1.000
_cell.length_c   1.000
_cell.angle_alpha   90.00
_cell.angle_beta   90.00
_cell.angle_gamma   90.00
#
_symmetry.space_group_name_H-M   'P 1'
#
loop_
_entity.id
_entity.type
_entity.pdbx_description
1 polymer ?
#
loop_
_entity_poly.entity_id
_entity_poly.type
_entity_poly.pdbx_seq_one_letter_code
_entity_poly.pdbx_strand_id
1 'polypeptide(L)'
;MKILTKAIKDKLIANHKEQDGTKEFKAVLKLFNPTGIGTWYLSELDPETNNAFGLCCLTDKEFGYVNLDELLNFKGQFGLGIERDKFFKPKSLEDCKKVEDLRKPNDITNAVL
;
A
#
# COMPACT_ATOMS: atom_id res chain seq x y z
N MET A 1 3.84 -17.65 1.79
CA MET A 1 4.31 -16.57 2.68
C MET A 1 3.21 -15.56 2.85
N LYS A 2 2.95 -15.19 4.09
CA LYS A 2 1.93 -14.17 4.34
C LYS A 2 2.50 -12.79 4.02
N ILE A 3 1.81 -12.05 3.18
CA ILE A 3 2.20 -10.68 2.85
C ILE A 3 2.00 -9.75 4.05
N LEU A 4 0.94 -9.99 4.81
CA LEU A 4 0.64 -9.20 6.00
C LEU A 4 1.04 -9.95 7.26
N THR A 5 1.81 -9.30 8.13
CA THR A 5 2.00 -9.81 9.49
C THR A 5 0.79 -9.41 10.33
N LYS A 6 0.59 -10.16 11.43
CA LYS A 6 -0.48 -9.82 12.37
C LYS A 6 -0.32 -8.39 12.92
N ALA A 7 0.91 -8.01 13.23
CA ALA A 7 1.18 -6.68 13.77
C ALA A 7 0.79 -5.56 12.80
N ILE A 8 1.12 -5.72 11.52
CA ILE A 8 0.76 -4.75 10.48
C ILE A 8 -0.76 -4.67 10.34
N LYS A 9 -1.42 -5.82 10.24
CA LYS A 9 -2.86 -5.87 10.09
C LYS A 9 -3.57 -5.24 11.28
N ASP A 10 -3.13 -5.56 12.49
CA ASP A 10 -3.72 -5.01 13.71
C ASP A 10 -3.56 -3.48 13.75
N LYS A 11 -2.43 -2.95 13.33
CA LYS A 11 -2.21 -1.51 13.31
C LYS A 11 -3.11 -0.81 12.29
N LEU A 12 -3.25 -1.39 11.10
CA LEU A 12 -4.15 -0.85 10.08
C LEU A 12 -5.60 -0.81 10.57
N ILE A 13 -6.03 -1.87 11.23
CA ILE A 13 -7.39 -1.95 11.77
C ILE A 13 -7.58 -0.95 12.92
N ALA A 14 -6.59 -0.84 13.81
CA ALA A 14 -6.64 0.12 14.91
C ALA A 14 -6.78 1.55 14.38
N ASN A 15 -6.02 1.90 13.36
CA ASN A 15 -6.11 3.21 12.73
C ASN A 15 -7.52 3.44 12.15
N HIS A 16 -8.07 2.44 11.49
CA HIS A 16 -9.43 2.54 10.94
C HIS A 16 -10.45 2.80 12.05
N LYS A 17 -10.35 2.09 13.17
CA LYS A 17 -11.28 2.26 14.29
C LYS A 17 -11.20 3.65 14.93
N GLU A 18 -10.02 4.26 14.92
CA GLU A 18 -9.84 5.59 15.49
C GLU A 18 -10.18 6.71 14.51
N GLN A 19 -10.36 6.40 13.23
CA GLN A 19 -10.65 7.41 12.22
C GLN A 19 -12.03 8.02 12.45
N ASP A 20 -12.06 9.34 12.57
CA ASP A 20 -13.31 10.11 12.72
C ASP A 20 -13.52 11.10 11.57
N GLY A 21 -12.71 10.98 10.51
CA GLY A 21 -12.75 11.87 9.36
C GLY A 21 -11.81 13.07 9.45
N THR A 22 -11.15 13.24 10.61
CA THR A 22 -10.24 14.37 10.82
C THR A 22 -8.79 13.94 11.03
N LYS A 23 -8.54 12.65 11.25
CA LYS A 23 -7.21 12.16 11.60
C LYS A 23 -6.44 11.70 10.38
N GLU A 24 -5.14 12.02 10.38
CA GLU A 24 -4.22 11.51 9.38
C GLU A 24 -3.31 10.48 10.04
N PHE A 25 -3.29 9.27 9.48
CA PHE A 25 -2.43 8.20 9.97
C PHE A 25 -1.29 7.96 8.99
N LYS A 26 -0.14 7.59 9.54
CA LYS A 26 0.99 7.18 8.72
C LYS A 26 0.69 5.89 7.98
N ALA A 27 1.21 5.76 6.77
CA ALA A 27 1.23 4.48 6.10
C ALA A 27 2.11 3.53 6.90
N VAL A 28 1.63 2.32 7.12
CA VAL A 28 2.39 1.28 7.84
C VAL A 28 2.70 0.08 6.96
N LEU A 29 2.19 0.08 5.74
CA LEU A 29 2.35 -1.01 4.79
C LEU A 29 2.60 -0.45 3.40
N LYS A 30 3.65 -0.94 2.74
CA LYS A 30 3.89 -0.65 1.33
C LYS A 30 3.83 -1.95 0.55
N LEU A 31 2.94 -1.99 -0.44
CA LEU A 31 2.81 -3.11 -1.37
C LEU A 31 3.18 -2.64 -2.77
N PHE A 32 3.70 -3.54 -3.57
CA PHE A 32 4.04 -3.20 -4.96
C PHE A 32 3.86 -4.39 -5.88
N ASN A 33 3.69 -4.07 -7.17
CA ASN A 33 3.62 -5.07 -8.23
C ASN A 33 5.03 -5.25 -8.81
N PRO A 34 5.69 -6.40 -8.59
CA PRO A 34 7.07 -6.58 -9.02
C PRO A 34 7.23 -6.71 -10.54
N THR A 35 6.15 -6.96 -11.26
CA THR A 35 6.23 -7.18 -12.71
C THR A 35 5.53 -6.12 -13.53
N GLY A 36 5.10 -5.02 -12.91
CA GLY A 36 4.42 -3.97 -13.63
C GLY A 36 4.16 -2.74 -12.79
N ILE A 37 3.13 -1.99 -13.18
CA ILE A 37 2.75 -0.77 -12.50
C ILE A 37 1.94 -1.09 -11.24
N GLY A 38 2.21 -0.36 -10.18
CA GLY A 38 1.40 -0.40 -8.97
C GLY A 38 2.23 -0.39 -7.70
N THR A 39 1.98 0.60 -6.87
CA THR A 39 2.52 0.71 -5.52
C THR A 39 1.42 1.28 -4.64
N TRP A 40 1.25 0.71 -3.47
CA TRP A 40 0.21 1.11 -2.53
C TRP A 40 0.83 1.34 -1.15
N TYR A 41 0.57 2.51 -0.60
CA TYR A 41 0.99 2.87 0.76
C TYR A 41 -0.28 2.95 1.60
N LEU A 42 -0.46 2.01 2.52
CA LEU A 42 -1.73 1.83 3.21
C LEU A 42 -1.62 2.19 4.68
N SER A 43 -2.61 2.93 5.17
CA SER A 43 -2.64 3.44 6.55
C SER A 43 -3.79 2.90 7.38
N GLU A 44 -4.87 2.43 6.76
CA GLU A 44 -6.07 1.98 7.47
C GLU A 44 -6.68 0.79 6.77
N LEU A 45 -7.32 -0.09 7.53
CA LEU A 45 -8.03 -1.25 6.99
C LEU A 45 -9.35 -1.42 7.72
N ASP A 46 -10.43 -1.46 6.95
CA ASP A 46 -11.75 -1.82 7.47
C ASP A 46 -11.84 -3.35 7.51
N PRO A 47 -11.93 -3.95 8.72
CA PRO A 47 -11.95 -5.41 8.82
C PRO A 47 -13.24 -6.04 8.30
N GLU A 48 -14.32 -5.28 8.20
CA GLU A 48 -15.60 -5.81 7.73
C GLU A 48 -15.64 -5.97 6.22
N THR A 49 -15.11 -4.99 5.48
CA THR A 49 -15.13 -5.00 4.02
C THR A 49 -13.79 -5.41 3.41
N ASN A 50 -12.73 -5.35 4.21
CA ASN A 50 -11.35 -5.52 3.78
C ASN A 50 -10.88 -4.44 2.79
N ASN A 51 -11.53 -3.28 2.81
CA ASN A 51 -11.08 -2.11 2.07
C ASN A 51 -10.02 -1.37 2.87
N ALA A 52 -8.93 -1.04 2.21
CA ALA A 52 -7.82 -0.32 2.82
C ALA A 52 -7.72 1.08 2.23
N PHE A 53 -7.35 2.04 3.06
CA PHE A 53 -7.15 3.42 2.65
C PHE A 53 -5.67 3.75 2.60
N GLY A 54 -5.28 4.53 1.60
CA GLY A 54 -3.95 5.05 1.50
C GLY A 54 -3.68 5.73 0.18
N LEU A 55 -2.41 5.75 -0.21
CA LEU A 55 -1.97 6.31 -1.47
C LEU A 55 -1.84 5.18 -2.49
N CYS A 56 -2.61 5.26 -3.56
CA CYS A 56 -2.61 4.28 -4.64
C CYS A 56 -1.87 4.87 -5.84
N CYS A 57 -0.73 4.29 -6.16
CA CYS A 57 0.13 4.77 -7.24
C CYS A 57 0.07 3.80 -8.41
N LEU A 58 -0.79 4.10 -9.36
CA LEU A 58 -0.91 3.40 -10.63
C LEU A 58 -0.38 4.33 -11.72
N THR A 59 -1.17 4.56 -12.78
CA THR A 59 -0.79 5.61 -13.74
C THR A 59 -0.87 6.99 -13.09
N ASP A 60 -1.85 7.17 -12.22
CA ASP A 60 -1.98 8.37 -11.39
C ASP A 60 -1.72 8.03 -9.93
N LYS A 61 -1.45 9.05 -9.15
CA LYS A 61 -1.21 8.91 -7.72
C LYS A 61 -2.38 9.53 -6.98
N GLU A 62 -3.19 8.71 -6.35
CA GLU A 62 -4.44 9.14 -5.72
C GLU A 62 -4.58 8.59 -4.31
N PHE A 63 -5.06 9.43 -3.40
CA PHE A 63 -5.50 8.96 -2.10
C PHE A 63 -6.88 8.31 -2.26
N GLY A 64 -7.03 7.12 -1.73
CA GLY A 64 -8.30 6.42 -1.87
C GLY A 64 -8.26 5.02 -1.31
N TYR A 65 -9.23 4.22 -1.70
CA TYR A 65 -9.43 2.89 -1.17
C TYR A 65 -9.07 1.83 -2.20
N VAL A 66 -8.55 0.72 -1.69
CA VAL A 66 -8.33 -0.50 -2.49
C VAL A 66 -8.82 -1.69 -1.67
N ASN A 67 -9.44 -2.65 -2.35
CA ASN A 67 -9.84 -3.87 -1.67
C ASN A 67 -8.62 -4.78 -1.52
N LEU A 68 -8.30 -5.12 -0.29
CA LEU A 68 -7.08 -5.85 0.01
C LEU A 68 -7.15 -7.30 -0.50
N ASP A 69 -8.34 -7.92 -0.47
CA ASP A 69 -8.49 -9.27 -1.01
C ASP A 69 -8.23 -9.31 -2.51
N GLU A 70 -8.77 -8.36 -3.26
CA GLU A 70 -8.54 -8.28 -4.69
C GLU A 70 -7.06 -8.07 -4.99
N LEU A 71 -6.43 -7.18 -4.22
CA LEU A 71 -5.02 -6.86 -4.41
C LEU A 71 -4.13 -8.09 -4.14
N LEU A 72 -4.39 -8.80 -3.06
CA LEU A 72 -3.59 -9.97 -2.68
C LEU A 72 -3.85 -11.18 -3.56
N ASN A 73 -4.98 -11.21 -4.26
CA ASN A 73 -5.30 -12.29 -5.22
C ASN A 73 -4.83 -12.00 -6.64
N PHE A 74 -4.34 -10.79 -6.90
CA PHE A 74 -3.82 -10.44 -8.21
C PHE A 74 -2.61 -11.30 -8.60
N LYS A 75 -2.59 -11.77 -9.84
CA LYS A 75 -1.45 -12.49 -10.42
C LYS A 75 -1.00 -11.75 -11.68
N GLY A 76 0.23 -11.29 -11.68
CA GLY A 76 0.83 -10.64 -12.84
C GLY A 76 1.57 -11.61 -13.74
N GLN A 77 2.55 -11.09 -14.45
CA GLN A 77 3.38 -11.92 -15.33
C GLN A 77 4.11 -13.01 -14.52
N PHE A 78 4.26 -14.16 -15.14
CA PHE A 78 4.91 -15.32 -14.52
C PHE A 78 4.21 -15.82 -13.26
N GLY A 79 2.93 -15.47 -13.08
CA GLY A 79 2.19 -15.86 -11.89
C GLY A 79 2.61 -15.15 -10.62
N LEU A 80 3.41 -14.10 -10.72
CA LEU A 80 3.87 -13.33 -9.56
C LEU A 80 2.78 -12.39 -9.07
N GLY A 81 2.54 -12.39 -7.77
CA GLY A 81 1.56 -11.52 -7.14
C GLY A 81 2.17 -10.25 -6.58
N ILE A 82 1.34 -9.52 -5.86
CA ILE A 82 1.74 -8.32 -5.15
C ILE A 82 2.68 -8.70 -4.00
N GLU A 83 3.70 -7.90 -3.77
CA GLU A 83 4.69 -8.14 -2.72
C GLU A 83 4.71 -6.98 -1.73
N ARG A 84 5.19 -7.27 -0.53
CA ARG A 84 5.38 -6.27 0.52
C ARG A 84 6.83 -5.82 0.56
N ASP A 85 7.05 -4.52 0.67
CA ASP A 85 8.37 -3.97 0.95
C ASP A 85 8.66 -4.13 2.43
N LYS A 86 9.51 -5.10 2.77
CA LYS A 86 9.85 -5.44 4.15
C LYS A 86 10.71 -4.37 4.83
N PHE A 87 11.29 -3.49 4.07
CA PHE A 87 12.16 -2.44 4.59
C PHE A 87 11.44 -1.10 4.74
N PHE A 88 10.18 -1.06 4.38
CA PHE A 88 9.39 0.15 4.49
C PHE A 88 9.18 0.52 5.97
N LYS A 89 9.44 1.77 6.30
CA LYS A 89 9.18 2.32 7.64
C LYS A 89 7.98 3.25 7.58
N PRO A 90 7.13 3.25 8.62
CA PRO A 90 5.96 4.12 8.63
C PRO A 90 6.32 5.58 8.37
N LYS A 91 5.54 6.21 7.49
CA LYS A 91 5.67 7.63 7.17
C LYS A 91 4.33 8.17 6.70
N SER A 92 4.17 9.48 6.75
CA SER A 92 2.92 10.10 6.33
C SER A 92 2.63 9.79 4.86
N LEU A 93 1.34 9.80 4.51
CA LEU A 93 0.94 9.58 3.12
C LEU A 93 1.47 10.68 2.20
N GLU A 94 1.57 11.91 2.70
CA GLU A 94 2.15 12.99 1.93
C GLU A 94 3.63 12.77 1.63
N ASP A 95 4.38 12.26 2.61
CA ASP A 95 5.78 11.91 2.39
C ASP A 95 5.92 10.76 1.42
N CYS A 96 5.02 9.78 1.48
CA CYS A 96 4.97 8.71 0.49
C CYS A 96 4.75 9.27 -0.91
N LYS A 97 3.85 10.23 -1.06
CA LYS A 97 3.59 10.86 -2.36
C LYS A 97 4.81 11.61 -2.87
N LYS A 98 5.53 12.30 -1.98
CA LYS A 98 6.77 12.99 -2.36
C LYS A 98 7.81 12.02 -2.89
N VAL A 99 7.95 10.87 -2.24
CA VAL A 99 8.88 9.82 -2.70
C VAL A 99 8.47 9.35 -4.09
N GLU A 100 7.18 9.09 -4.30
CA GLU A 100 6.68 8.64 -5.61
C GLU A 100 6.86 9.70 -6.69
N ASP A 101 6.65 10.96 -6.35
CA ASP A 101 6.82 12.06 -7.30
C ASP A 101 8.26 12.24 -7.77
N LEU A 102 9.21 11.78 -6.97
CA LEU A 102 10.64 11.83 -7.34
C LEU A 102 11.06 10.68 -8.23
N ARG A 103 10.22 9.66 -8.39
CA ARG A 103 10.54 8.55 -9.29
C ARG A 103 10.47 8.98 -10.74
N LYS A 104 11.42 8.48 -11.53
CA LYS A 104 11.37 8.67 -12.97
C LYS A 104 10.32 7.74 -13.56
N PRO A 105 9.58 8.18 -14.59
CA PRO A 105 8.52 7.36 -15.17
C PRO A 105 8.98 5.98 -15.67
N ASN A 106 10.24 5.85 -16.07
CA ASN A 106 10.78 4.62 -16.62
C ASN A 106 11.57 3.80 -15.61
N ASP A 107 11.57 4.17 -14.35
CA ASP A 107 12.39 3.52 -13.35
C ASP A 107 11.66 2.30 -12.80
N ILE A 108 11.94 1.16 -13.42
CA ILE A 108 11.38 -0.12 -12.98
C ILE A 108 12.18 -0.74 -11.84
N THR A 109 13.40 -0.25 -11.58
CA THR A 109 14.21 -0.80 -10.50
C THR A 109 13.62 -0.54 -9.13
N ASN A 110 12.75 0.44 -9.00
CA ASN A 110 12.05 0.69 -7.76
C ASN A 110 11.14 -0.46 -7.35
N ALA A 111 10.74 -1.29 -8.29
CA ALA A 111 9.93 -2.46 -7.97
C ALA A 111 10.73 -3.51 -7.21
N VAL A 112 12.05 -3.52 -7.35
CA VAL A 112 12.93 -4.50 -6.72
C VAL A 112 13.77 -3.91 -5.60
N LEU A 113 13.66 -2.64 -5.38
CA LEU A 113 14.34 -1.96 -4.27
C LEU A 113 13.40 -1.77 -3.05
#